data_05c649e2073f4dfe2482f42906126192
#
_entry.id   05c649e2073f4dfe2482f42906126192
#
_cell.length_a   1.000
_cell.length_b   1.000
_cell.length_c   1.000
_cell.angle_alpha   90.00
_cell.angle_beta   90.00
_cell.angle_gamma   90.00
#
_symmetry.space_group_name_H-M   'P 1'
#
loop_
_entity.id
_entity.type
_entity.pdbx_description
1 polymer ?
#
loop_
_entity_poly.entity_id
_entity_poly.type
_entity_poly.pdbx_seq_one_letter_code
_entity_poly.pdbx_strand_id
1 'polypeptide(L)'
;MFERFTDRARRVIVLAQEEARMLNHNYIGTEHILLGLIHEGEGVAAKALESMGISLEDVRREVEEIIGQGSQPHTGHIPFTPRAKKVLELSLREGLQMGHKYICLLYTSDAA
;
A
#
# COMPACT_ATOMS: atom_id res chain seq x y z
N MET A 1 5.70 -10.51 -10.60
CA MET A 1 5.19 -10.56 -9.23
C MET A 1 3.74 -10.13 -9.13
N PHE A 2 3.37 -9.07 -9.83
CA PHE A 2 2.03 -8.50 -9.67
C PHE A 2 0.93 -9.18 -10.48
N GLU A 3 1.25 -10.16 -11.29
CA GLU A 3 0.26 -10.89 -12.11
C GLU A 3 -0.78 -11.61 -11.26
N ARG A 4 -0.38 -12.02 -10.05
CA ARG A 4 -1.29 -12.73 -9.13
C ARG A 4 -2.07 -11.80 -8.21
N PHE A 5 -1.87 -10.50 -8.33
CA PHE A 5 -2.63 -9.52 -7.55
C PHE A 5 -3.94 -9.20 -8.27
N THR A 6 -4.99 -8.98 -7.49
CA THR A 6 -6.25 -8.49 -8.06
C THR A 6 -6.04 -7.08 -8.61
N ASP A 7 -6.96 -6.62 -9.45
CA ASP A 7 -6.91 -5.25 -9.96
C ASP A 7 -6.94 -4.23 -8.82
N ARG A 8 -7.72 -4.52 -7.77
CA ARG A 8 -7.78 -3.65 -6.61
C ARG A 8 -6.44 -3.60 -5.89
N ALA A 9 -5.78 -4.75 -5.71
CA ALA A 9 -4.47 -4.79 -5.07
C ALA A 9 -3.42 -4.06 -5.91
N ARG A 10 -3.49 -4.19 -7.24
CA ARG A 10 -2.59 -3.43 -8.13
C ARG A 10 -2.82 -1.94 -7.99
N ARG A 11 -4.08 -1.53 -7.85
CA ARG A 11 -4.41 -0.12 -7.66
C ARG A 11 -3.79 0.41 -6.37
N VAL A 12 -3.81 -0.39 -5.29
CA VAL A 12 -3.15 0.00 -4.04
C VAL A 12 -1.67 0.27 -4.27
N ILE A 13 -1.00 -0.58 -5.05
CA ILE A 13 0.43 -0.39 -5.35
C ILE A 13 0.65 0.91 -6.15
N VAL A 14 -0.19 1.18 -7.14
CA VAL A 14 -0.10 2.42 -7.92
C VAL A 14 -0.31 3.64 -7.01
N LEU A 15 -1.31 3.57 -6.13
CA LEU A 15 -1.59 4.66 -5.21
C LEU A 15 -0.46 4.84 -4.19
N ALA A 16 0.17 3.75 -3.75
CA ALA A 16 1.33 3.83 -2.87
C ALA A 16 2.47 4.58 -3.55
N GLN A 17 2.70 4.32 -4.83
CA GLN A 17 3.72 5.01 -5.60
C GLN A 17 3.40 6.50 -5.72
N GLU A 18 2.15 6.84 -5.95
CA GLU A 18 1.73 8.24 -6.03
C GLU A 18 1.90 8.96 -4.69
N GLU A 19 1.60 8.28 -3.58
CA GLU A 19 1.82 8.86 -2.25
C GLU A 19 3.30 9.14 -2.01
N ALA A 20 4.17 8.21 -2.39
CA ALA A 20 5.61 8.42 -2.26
C ALA A 20 6.06 9.64 -3.07
N ARG A 21 5.54 9.81 -4.28
CA ARG A 21 5.87 10.96 -5.12
C ARG A 21 5.39 12.27 -4.50
N MET A 22 4.18 12.27 -3.95
CA MET A 22 3.62 13.48 -3.33
C MET A 22 4.45 13.94 -2.14
N LEU A 23 5.04 13.00 -1.42
CA LEU A 23 5.89 13.28 -0.28
C LEU A 23 7.36 13.48 -0.66
N ASN A 24 7.66 13.42 -1.96
CA ASN A 24 9.02 13.54 -2.51
C ASN A 24 9.97 12.48 -1.94
N HIS A 25 9.46 11.31 -1.66
CA HIS A 25 10.26 10.18 -1.22
C HIS A 25 10.81 9.44 -2.43
N ASN A 26 12.04 8.97 -2.34
CA ASN A 26 12.68 8.23 -3.43
C ASN A 26 12.58 6.72 -3.27
N TYR A 27 11.61 6.28 -2.47
CA TYR A 27 11.36 4.87 -2.20
C TYR A 27 9.87 4.67 -1.95
N ILE A 28 9.41 3.42 -2.08
CA ILE A 28 8.05 3.02 -1.70
C ILE A 28 8.19 2.09 -0.50
N GLY A 29 7.87 2.60 0.68
CA GLY A 29 7.95 1.85 1.92
C GLY A 29 6.59 1.28 2.33
N THR A 30 6.58 0.58 3.46
CA THR A 30 5.35 0.02 3.99
C THR A 30 4.35 1.10 4.34
N GLU A 31 4.82 2.28 4.77
CA GLU A 31 3.96 3.42 5.06
C GLU A 31 3.20 3.89 3.83
N HIS A 32 3.84 3.82 2.66
CA HIS A 32 3.18 4.20 1.41
C HIS A 32 2.14 3.16 0.99
N ILE A 33 2.42 1.89 1.27
CA ILE A 33 1.45 0.83 1.00
C ILE A 33 0.21 1.03 1.88
N LEU A 34 0.40 1.40 3.15
CA LEU A 34 -0.71 1.70 4.04
C LEU A 34 -1.53 2.88 3.50
N LEU A 35 -0.86 3.94 3.06
CA LEU A 35 -1.56 5.08 2.46
C LEU A 35 -2.33 4.66 1.21
N GLY A 36 -1.74 3.81 0.39
CA GLY A 36 -2.41 3.29 -0.80
C GLY A 36 -3.65 2.49 -0.46
N LEU A 37 -3.58 1.64 0.57
CA LEU A 37 -4.72 0.86 1.03
C LEU A 37 -5.88 1.75 1.47
N ILE A 38 -5.59 2.79 2.25
CA ILE A 38 -6.62 3.71 2.73
C ILE A 38 -7.18 4.54 1.59
N HIS A 39 -6.31 4.97 0.67
CA HIS A 39 -6.73 5.79 -0.46
C HIS A 39 -7.67 5.00 -1.39
N GLU A 40 -7.37 3.74 -1.64
CA GLU A 40 -8.24 2.88 -2.44
C GLU A 40 -9.61 2.72 -1.75
N GLY A 41 -9.59 2.51 -0.44
CA GLY A 41 -10.77 2.69 0.41
C GLY A 41 -11.82 1.59 0.37
N GLU A 42 -11.68 0.60 -0.49
CA GLU A 42 -12.73 -0.39 -0.72
C GLU A 42 -12.47 -1.74 -0.05
N GLY A 43 -11.24 -1.97 0.39
CA GLY A 43 -10.88 -3.23 1.03
C GLY A 43 -11.36 -3.31 2.47
N VAL A 44 -11.34 -4.52 3.02
CA VAL A 44 -11.73 -4.76 4.41
C VAL A 44 -10.84 -3.98 5.38
N ALA A 45 -9.54 -3.96 5.12
CA ALA A 45 -8.60 -3.24 5.98
C ALA A 45 -8.89 -1.74 5.98
N ALA A 46 -9.13 -1.17 4.80
CA ALA A 46 -9.44 0.25 4.69
C ALA A 46 -10.75 0.60 5.42
N LYS A 47 -11.76 -0.23 5.26
CA LYS A 47 -13.05 0.00 5.93
C LYS A 47 -12.95 -0.15 7.44
N ALA A 48 -12.11 -1.09 7.91
CA ALA A 48 -11.87 -1.25 9.33
C ALA A 48 -11.20 0.00 9.92
N LEU A 49 -10.21 0.55 9.24
CA LEU A 49 -9.54 1.77 9.68
C LEU A 49 -10.51 2.94 9.69
N GLU A 50 -11.34 3.05 8.66
CA GLU A 50 -12.35 4.10 8.59
C GLU A 50 -13.33 4.01 9.75
N SER A 51 -13.78 2.80 10.09
CA SER A 51 -14.71 2.60 11.20
C SER A 51 -14.09 2.96 12.54
N MET A 52 -12.77 2.96 12.64
CA MET A 52 -12.04 3.38 13.83
C MET A 52 -11.74 4.88 13.84
N GLY A 53 -12.25 5.61 12.85
CA GLY A 53 -12.02 7.04 12.76
C GLY A 53 -10.68 7.44 12.17
N ILE A 54 -9.96 6.52 11.54
CA ILE A 54 -8.66 6.79 10.94
C ILE A 54 -8.86 7.15 9.46
N SER A 55 -8.48 8.37 9.10
CA SER A 55 -8.63 8.87 7.73
C SER A 55 -7.30 8.89 7.00
N LEU A 56 -7.37 8.98 5.67
CA LEU A 56 -6.19 9.12 4.82
C LEU A 56 -5.37 10.36 5.23
N GLU A 57 -6.06 11.47 5.50
CA GLU A 57 -5.39 12.72 5.88
C GLU A 57 -4.62 12.57 7.19
N ASP A 58 -5.22 11.88 8.16
CA ASP A 58 -4.57 11.66 9.45
C ASP A 58 -3.30 10.83 9.29
N VAL A 59 -3.37 9.75 8.53
CA VAL A 59 -2.21 8.88 8.31
C VAL A 59 -1.14 9.62 7.53
N ARG A 60 -1.53 10.39 6.53
CA ARG A 60 -0.60 11.17 5.73
C ARG A 60 0.15 12.17 6.60
N ARG A 61 -0.56 12.82 7.51
CA ARG A 61 0.04 13.77 8.45
C ARG A 61 1.05 13.08 9.36
N GLU A 62 0.69 11.91 9.90
CA GLU A 62 1.59 11.15 10.76
C GLU A 62 2.86 10.74 10.02
N VAL A 63 2.74 10.30 8.78
CA VAL A 63 3.89 9.94 7.97
C VAL A 63 4.80 11.15 7.78
N GLU A 64 4.23 12.30 7.48
CA GLU A 64 5.01 13.53 7.32
C GLU A 64 5.72 13.92 8.62
N GLU A 65 5.06 13.76 9.77
CA GLU A 65 5.66 14.11 11.05
C GLU A 65 6.79 13.17 11.46
N ILE A 66 6.63 11.87 11.18
CA ILE A 66 7.60 10.87 11.62
C ILE A 66 8.78 10.77 10.66
N ILE A 67 8.49 10.72 9.37
CA ILE A 67 9.50 10.46 8.34
C ILE A 67 9.96 11.75 7.68
N GLY A 68 9.05 12.71 7.59
CA GLY A 68 9.31 13.97 6.93
C GLY A 68 9.02 13.89 5.44
N GLN A 69 9.18 15.02 4.78
CA GLN A 69 8.99 15.15 3.35
C GLN A 69 10.35 15.28 2.68
N GLY A 70 10.52 14.64 1.54
CA GLY A 70 11.75 14.75 0.76
C GLY A 70 11.95 16.16 0.22
N SER A 71 13.20 16.53 -0.04
CA SER A 71 13.54 17.88 -0.46
C SER A 71 13.35 18.11 -1.95
N GLN A 72 13.33 17.05 -2.75
CA GLN A 72 13.25 17.17 -4.21
C GLN A 72 12.25 16.18 -4.78
N PRO A 73 11.46 16.58 -5.78
CA PRO A 73 10.55 15.65 -6.44
C PRO A 73 11.33 14.59 -7.22
N HIS A 74 10.80 13.39 -7.22
CA HIS A 74 11.35 12.29 -7.98
C HIS A 74 10.48 12.00 -9.18
N THR A 75 11.13 11.88 -10.35
CA THR A 75 10.47 11.46 -11.58
C THR A 75 11.06 10.13 -12.00
N GLY A 76 10.30 9.33 -12.72
CA GLY A 76 10.75 8.03 -13.17
C GLY A 76 10.48 6.93 -12.15
N HIS A 77 11.27 5.88 -12.20
CA HIS A 77 11.05 4.69 -11.39
C HIS A 77 11.47 4.92 -9.94
N ILE A 78 10.56 4.57 -9.01
CA ILE A 78 10.82 4.63 -7.59
C ILE A 78 10.83 3.19 -7.06
N PRO A 79 11.93 2.73 -6.44
CA PRO A 79 12.02 1.35 -5.98
C PRO A 79 11.28 1.13 -4.67
N PHE A 80 10.86 -0.10 -4.45
CA PHE A 80 10.35 -0.53 -3.15
C PHE A 80 11.49 -0.72 -2.16
N THR A 81 11.24 -0.41 -0.89
CA THR A 81 12.20 -0.76 0.16
C THR A 81 12.26 -2.28 0.32
N PRO A 82 13.34 -2.83 0.89
CA PRO A 82 13.40 -4.27 1.16
C PRO A 82 12.24 -4.75 2.04
N ARG A 83 11.83 -3.96 3.02
CA ARG A 83 10.71 -4.32 3.89
C ARG A 83 9.40 -4.35 3.12
N ALA A 84 9.17 -3.38 2.23
CA ALA A 84 7.97 -3.35 1.40
C ALA A 84 7.92 -4.56 0.46
N LYS A 85 9.07 -4.90 -0.15
CA LYS A 85 9.15 -6.10 -0.98
C LYS A 85 8.81 -7.34 -0.18
N LYS A 86 9.31 -7.43 1.05
CA LYS A 86 9.05 -8.57 1.91
C LYS A 86 7.57 -8.71 2.23
N VAL A 87 6.91 -7.59 2.51
CA VAL A 87 5.47 -7.60 2.77
C VAL A 87 4.70 -8.14 1.57
N LEU A 88 5.06 -7.68 0.37
CA LEU A 88 4.39 -8.13 -0.85
C LEU A 88 4.65 -9.61 -1.12
N GLU A 89 5.89 -10.07 -0.90
CA GLU A 89 6.24 -11.48 -1.07
C GLU A 89 5.49 -12.37 -0.07
N LEU A 90 5.40 -11.94 1.18
CA LEU A 90 4.66 -12.67 2.20
C LEU A 90 3.17 -12.71 1.89
N SER A 91 2.62 -11.63 1.36
CA SER A 91 1.22 -11.60 0.94
C SER A 91 0.95 -12.65 -0.13
N LEU A 92 1.86 -12.77 -1.10
CA LEU A 92 1.75 -13.78 -2.14
C LEU A 92 1.81 -15.19 -1.55
N ARG A 93 2.79 -15.43 -0.68
CA ARG A 93 2.97 -16.75 -0.07
C ARG A 93 1.75 -17.15 0.76
N GLU A 94 1.27 -16.25 1.60
CA GLU A 94 0.10 -16.52 2.45
C GLU A 94 -1.14 -16.78 1.60
N GLY A 95 -1.35 -16.00 0.55
CA GLY A 95 -2.48 -16.19 -0.34
C GLY A 95 -2.46 -17.57 -1.01
N LEU A 96 -1.28 -17.98 -1.47
CA LEU A 96 -1.14 -19.30 -2.10
C LEU A 96 -1.36 -20.44 -1.10
N GLN A 97 -0.86 -20.30 0.12
CA GLN A 97 -1.07 -21.30 1.18
C GLN A 97 -2.54 -21.45 1.53
N MET A 98 -3.31 -20.39 1.42
CA MET A 98 -4.73 -20.42 1.72
C MET A 98 -5.59 -20.82 0.51
N GLY A 99 -4.94 -21.19 -0.59
CA GLY A 99 -5.64 -21.67 -1.78
C GLY A 99 -6.20 -20.58 -2.67
N HIS A 100 -5.82 -19.34 -2.45
CA HIS A 100 -6.29 -18.25 -3.29
C HIS A 100 -5.48 -18.17 -4.56
N LYS A 101 -6.14 -17.96 -5.70
CA LYS A 101 -5.49 -17.74 -6.98
C LYS A 101 -4.87 -16.36 -7.09
N TYR A 102 -5.53 -15.38 -6.48
CA TYR A 102 -5.12 -13.98 -6.56
C TYR A 102 -4.91 -13.41 -5.18
N ILE A 103 -4.04 -12.42 -5.11
CA ILE A 103 -3.70 -11.77 -3.85
C ILE A 103 -4.51 -10.49 -3.72
N CYS A 104 -5.22 -10.36 -2.61
CA CYS A 104 -6.11 -9.23 -2.35
C CYS A 104 -5.52 -8.24 -1.36
N LEU A 105 -4.31 -8.43 -0.90
CA LEU A 105 -3.66 -7.64 0.14
C LEU A 105 -4.54 -7.48 1.38
N LEU A 106 -4.07 -8.00 2.49
CA LEU A 106 -4.79 -7.94 3.78
C LEU A 106 -6.26 -8.36 3.68
N TYR A 107 -6.54 -9.37 2.84
CA TYR A 107 -7.91 -9.86 2.70
C TYR A 107 -8.92 -8.78 2.43
N THR A 108 -8.73 -8.05 1.37
CA THR A 108 -9.75 -7.11 0.94
C THR A 108 -11.03 -7.87 0.63
N SER A 109 -12.09 -7.13 0.40
CA SER A 109 -13.43 -7.69 0.23
C SER A 109 -13.56 -8.71 -0.90
N ASP A 110 -12.58 -8.79 -1.77
CA ASP A 110 -12.62 -9.71 -2.91
C ASP A 110 -12.05 -11.07 -2.60
N ALA A 111 -11.70 -11.31 -1.36
CA ALA A 111 -11.11 -12.58 -0.95
C ALA A 111 -12.08 -13.75 -1.08
N ALA A 112 -13.33 -13.47 -1.19
CA ALA A 112 -14.32 -14.53 -1.33
C ALA A 112 -14.23 -15.24 -2.66
#